data_869fe264be49e74ae56e6781afb05ecb
#
_entry.id   869fe264be49e74ae56e6781afb05ecb
#
_cell.length_a   1.000
_cell.length_b   1.000
_cell.length_c   1.000
_cell.angle_alpha   90.00
_cell.angle_beta   90.00
_cell.angle_gamma   90.00
#
_symmetry.space_group_name_H-M   'P 1'
#
loop_
_entity.id
_entity.type
_entity.pdbx_description
1 polymer ?
#
loop_
_entity_poly.entity_id
_entity_poly.type
_entity_poly.pdbx_seq_one_letter_code
_entity_poly.pdbx_strand_id
1 'polypeptide(L)'
;MRIWVVRCLILSELKFLIFMKSKSHHYRILFVCLGNICRSPAAEIVFKKQVADAGRTEEFEVDSSGTSGHHHGSPPDPRMAKALEEKGFKVEGSARPIHPNDLITFDLIITMDETNLADVKRLDATGKLHSKIRPFVSYCQDHIDLRVPDPYYGGQLGFDHVIRLLEDGCKGILATLERK
;
A
#
# COMPACT_ATOMS: atom_id res chain seq x y z
N MET A 1 -44.18 -32.01 -11.70
CA MET A 1 -42.73 -32.19 -11.40
C MET A 1 -41.78 -31.20 -12.09
N ARG A 2 -42.21 -30.40 -13.07
CA ARG A 2 -41.34 -29.46 -13.82
C ARG A 2 -41.20 -28.05 -13.22
N ILE A 3 -42.09 -27.62 -12.36
CA ILE A 3 -42.12 -26.22 -11.80
C ILE A 3 -41.10 -26.03 -10.68
N TRP A 4 -40.74 -27.06 -9.93
CA TRP A 4 -39.79 -26.97 -8.81
C TRP A 4 -38.32 -26.80 -9.22
N VAL A 5 -37.91 -27.41 -10.33
CA VAL A 5 -36.53 -27.35 -10.84
C VAL A 5 -36.20 -25.97 -11.39
N VAL A 6 -37.15 -25.34 -12.11
CA VAL A 6 -36.96 -24.01 -12.67
C VAL A 6 -36.84 -22.94 -11.55
N ARG A 7 -37.58 -23.09 -10.46
CA ARG A 7 -37.54 -22.15 -9.32
C ARG A 7 -36.23 -22.21 -8.54
N CYS A 8 -35.62 -23.42 -8.46
CA CYS A 8 -34.32 -23.61 -7.80
C CYS A 8 -33.17 -23.05 -8.61
N LEU A 9 -33.19 -23.15 -9.93
CA LEU A 9 -32.20 -22.59 -10.84
C LEU A 9 -32.24 -21.03 -10.83
N ILE A 10 -33.44 -20.46 -10.88
CA ILE A 10 -33.59 -18.99 -10.84
C ILE A 10 -33.10 -18.41 -9.50
N LEU A 11 -33.35 -19.10 -8.39
CA LEU A 11 -32.87 -18.66 -7.05
C LEU A 11 -31.36 -18.81 -6.90
N SER A 12 -30.71 -19.80 -7.55
CA SER A 12 -29.25 -19.93 -7.54
C SER A 12 -28.58 -18.85 -8.40
N GLU A 13 -29.14 -18.57 -9.58
CA GLU A 13 -28.69 -17.48 -10.46
C GLU A 13 -28.87 -16.11 -9.81
N LEU A 14 -30.01 -15.89 -9.14
CA LEU A 14 -30.27 -14.62 -8.44
C LEU A 14 -29.35 -14.44 -7.22
N LYS A 15 -29.04 -15.51 -6.48
CA LYS A 15 -28.05 -15.46 -5.38
C LYS A 15 -26.64 -15.24 -5.91
N PHE A 16 -26.27 -15.84 -7.05
CA PHE A 16 -24.99 -15.62 -7.71
C PHE A 16 -24.88 -14.19 -8.25
N LEU A 17 -25.93 -13.63 -8.85
CA LEU A 17 -26.00 -12.23 -9.29
C LEU A 17 -26.01 -11.22 -8.12
N ILE A 18 -26.63 -11.55 -7.00
CA ILE A 18 -26.61 -10.72 -5.78
C ILE A 18 -25.22 -10.78 -5.13
N PHE A 19 -24.55 -11.93 -5.12
CA PHE A 19 -23.18 -12.09 -4.66
C PHE A 19 -22.19 -11.32 -5.56
N MET A 20 -22.39 -11.31 -6.89
CA MET A 20 -21.58 -10.53 -7.84
C MET A 20 -21.86 -9.01 -7.78
N LYS A 21 -22.97 -8.56 -7.18
CA LYS A 21 -23.36 -7.16 -7.08
C LYS A 21 -23.04 -6.49 -5.73
N SER A 22 -22.35 -7.19 -4.83
CA SER A 22 -21.61 -6.56 -3.77
C SER A 22 -20.53 -5.71 -4.46
N LYS A 23 -20.71 -4.38 -4.52
CA LYS A 23 -19.65 -3.45 -4.92
C LYS A 23 -18.44 -3.81 -4.07
N SER A 24 -17.45 -4.47 -4.66
CA SER A 24 -16.16 -4.68 -4.01
C SER A 24 -15.62 -3.28 -3.72
N HIS A 25 -15.76 -2.84 -2.48
CA HIS A 25 -15.10 -1.61 -2.06
C HIS A 25 -13.61 -1.93 -2.09
N HIS A 26 -12.91 -1.40 -3.08
CA HIS A 26 -11.46 -1.48 -3.14
C HIS A 26 -10.91 -0.77 -1.91
N TYR A 27 -10.16 -1.47 -1.09
CA TYR A 27 -9.50 -0.88 0.06
C TYR A 27 -8.29 -0.08 -0.44
N ARG A 28 -8.30 1.24 -0.21
CA ARG A 28 -7.31 2.16 -0.75
C ARG A 28 -6.18 2.40 0.23
N ILE A 29 -4.96 2.07 -0.18
CA ILE A 29 -3.75 2.21 0.64
C ILE A 29 -2.80 3.19 -0.03
N LEU A 30 -2.31 4.18 0.74
CA LEU A 30 -1.29 5.12 0.31
C LEU A 30 -0.03 4.97 1.16
N PHE A 31 1.10 4.67 0.53
CA PHE A 31 2.41 4.69 1.16
C PHE A 31 3.06 6.07 1.02
N VAL A 32 3.61 6.62 2.12
CA VAL A 32 4.16 7.98 2.13
C VAL A 32 5.57 8.00 2.71
N CYS A 33 6.51 8.58 1.96
CA CYS A 33 7.85 8.91 2.45
C CYS A 33 8.17 10.39 2.19
N LEU A 34 9.43 10.80 2.23
CA LEU A 34 9.83 12.19 1.95
C LEU A 34 9.70 12.51 0.45
N GLY A 35 10.48 11.83 -0.40
CA GLY A 35 10.66 12.19 -1.82
C GLY A 35 9.86 11.37 -2.81
N ASN A 36 9.22 10.28 -2.41
CA ASN A 36 8.48 9.33 -3.26
C ASN A 36 9.33 8.73 -4.40
N ILE A 37 10.62 8.51 -4.15
CA ILE A 37 11.52 7.85 -5.13
C ILE A 37 12.19 6.58 -4.60
N CYS A 38 12.23 6.36 -3.27
CA CYS A 38 12.86 5.17 -2.67
C CYS A 38 11.84 4.35 -1.88
N ARG A 39 11.54 4.74 -0.62
CA ARG A 39 10.81 3.92 0.36
C ARG A 39 9.34 3.68 -0.01
N SER A 40 8.58 4.72 -0.27
CA SER A 40 7.14 4.59 -0.55
C SER A 40 6.84 3.91 -1.88
N PRO A 41 7.53 4.19 -3.03
CA PRO A 41 7.29 3.44 -4.25
C PRO A 41 7.75 1.98 -4.13
N ALA A 42 8.82 1.69 -3.38
CA ALA A 42 9.21 0.32 -3.10
C ALA A 42 8.15 -0.44 -2.29
N ALA A 43 7.56 0.19 -1.27
CA ALA A 43 6.47 -0.41 -0.49
C ALA A 43 5.23 -0.68 -1.35
N GLU A 44 4.86 0.25 -2.23
CA GLU A 44 3.77 0.07 -3.20
C GLU A 44 4.02 -1.15 -4.09
N ILE A 45 5.22 -1.26 -4.68
CA ILE A 45 5.60 -2.37 -5.56
C ILE A 45 5.57 -3.71 -4.82
N VAL A 46 6.17 -3.76 -3.63
CA VAL A 46 6.20 -4.97 -2.79
C VAL A 46 4.78 -5.39 -2.39
N PHE A 47 3.95 -4.45 -1.94
CA PHE A 47 2.58 -4.76 -1.52
C PHE A 47 1.72 -5.23 -2.69
N LYS A 48 1.78 -4.56 -3.84
CA LYS A 48 1.09 -4.98 -5.07
C LYS A 48 1.46 -6.42 -5.47
N LYS A 49 2.75 -6.77 -5.37
CA LYS A 49 3.22 -8.13 -5.66
C LYS A 49 2.62 -9.14 -4.67
N GLN A 50 2.65 -8.86 -3.37
CA GLN A 50 2.11 -9.77 -2.35
C GLN A 50 0.59 -9.95 -2.48
N VAL A 51 -0.14 -8.88 -2.80
CA VAL A 51 -1.59 -8.91 -3.09
C VAL A 51 -1.87 -9.78 -4.32
N ALA A 52 -1.06 -9.64 -5.39
CA ALA A 52 -1.20 -10.45 -6.61
C ALA A 52 -0.89 -11.93 -6.34
N ASP A 53 0.16 -12.23 -5.58
CA ASP A 53 0.52 -13.60 -5.20
C ASP A 53 -0.57 -14.28 -4.33
N ALA A 54 -1.30 -13.47 -3.55
CA ALA A 54 -2.45 -13.91 -2.76
C ALA A 54 -3.76 -14.03 -3.59
N GLY A 55 -3.76 -13.64 -4.87
CA GLY A 55 -4.95 -13.64 -5.73
C GLY A 55 -5.99 -12.58 -5.36
N ARG A 56 -5.59 -11.48 -4.70
CA ARG A 56 -6.47 -10.47 -4.10
C ARG A 56 -6.37 -9.09 -4.78
N THR A 57 -5.87 -9.01 -6.00
CA THR A 57 -5.63 -7.74 -6.73
C THR A 57 -6.87 -6.86 -6.79
N GLU A 58 -8.03 -7.44 -7.01
CA GLU A 58 -9.31 -6.72 -7.13
C GLU A 58 -9.85 -6.15 -5.80
N GLU A 59 -9.18 -6.46 -4.67
CA GLU A 59 -9.60 -5.96 -3.36
C GLU A 59 -8.90 -4.65 -2.98
N PHE A 60 -7.80 -4.31 -3.66
CA PHE A 60 -6.93 -3.20 -3.26
C PHE A 60 -6.64 -2.23 -4.40
N GLU A 61 -6.71 -0.94 -4.06
CA GLU A 61 -6.14 0.17 -4.84
C GLU A 61 -4.93 0.69 -4.05
N VAL A 62 -3.73 0.63 -4.64
CA VAL A 62 -2.47 0.94 -3.95
C VAL A 62 -1.71 2.00 -4.71
N ASP A 63 -1.25 3.02 -3.99
CA ASP A 63 -0.50 4.14 -4.54
C ASP A 63 0.58 4.61 -3.55
N SER A 64 1.47 5.47 -4.00
CA SER A 64 2.47 6.10 -3.16
C SER A 64 2.64 7.59 -3.42
N SER A 65 3.11 8.32 -2.42
CA SER A 65 3.36 9.77 -2.51
C SER A 65 4.51 10.23 -1.61
N GLY A 66 4.93 11.46 -1.77
CA GLY A 66 5.95 12.11 -0.94
C GLY A 66 5.42 13.32 -0.18
N THR A 67 5.96 13.57 1.02
CA THR A 67 5.67 14.82 1.75
C THR A 67 6.37 16.02 1.10
N SER A 68 7.38 15.77 0.24
CA SER A 68 8.07 16.78 -0.58
C SER A 68 7.71 16.61 -2.06
N GLY A 69 7.56 17.72 -2.78
CA GLY A 69 7.33 17.73 -4.23
C GLY A 69 8.60 17.80 -5.08
N HIS A 70 9.81 17.73 -4.49
CA HIS A 70 11.06 17.93 -5.24
C HIS A 70 11.29 16.95 -6.39
N HIS A 71 10.77 15.74 -6.29
CA HIS A 71 10.94 14.69 -7.30
C HIS A 71 9.70 14.45 -8.15
N HIS A 72 8.73 15.36 -8.13
CA HIS A 72 7.48 15.18 -8.89
C HIS A 72 7.73 14.80 -10.35
N GLY A 73 7.09 13.71 -10.81
CA GLY A 73 7.23 13.15 -12.15
C GLY A 73 8.49 12.29 -12.37
N SER A 74 9.42 12.24 -11.41
CA SER A 74 10.62 11.39 -11.53
C SER A 74 10.28 9.91 -11.34
N PRO A 75 10.99 9.00 -12.04
CA PRO A 75 10.89 7.56 -11.77
C PRO A 75 11.49 7.23 -10.38
N PRO A 76 11.30 6.00 -9.87
CA PRO A 76 12.00 5.51 -8.70
C PRO A 76 13.52 5.67 -8.80
N ASP A 77 14.19 5.88 -7.65
CA ASP A 77 15.67 5.98 -7.59
C ASP A 77 16.30 4.77 -8.26
N PRO A 78 17.25 4.96 -9.21
CA PRO A 78 17.83 3.86 -9.97
C PRO A 78 18.47 2.76 -9.12
N ARG A 79 18.98 3.10 -7.92
CA ARG A 79 19.58 2.12 -6.99
C ARG A 79 18.50 1.26 -6.31
N MET A 80 17.38 1.89 -5.92
CA MET A 80 16.21 1.17 -5.39
C MET A 80 15.57 0.32 -6.48
N ALA A 81 15.41 0.85 -7.70
CA ALA A 81 14.89 0.12 -8.83
C ALA A 81 15.73 -1.14 -9.11
N LYS A 82 17.05 -0.99 -9.21
CA LYS A 82 17.97 -2.12 -9.41
C LYS A 82 17.84 -3.18 -8.29
N ALA A 83 17.82 -2.75 -7.02
CA ALA A 83 17.70 -3.67 -5.88
C ALA A 83 16.37 -4.43 -5.88
N LEU A 84 15.28 -3.80 -6.32
CA LEU A 84 13.97 -4.45 -6.49
C LEU A 84 13.98 -5.43 -7.67
N GLU A 85 14.54 -5.05 -8.82
CA GLU A 85 14.63 -5.88 -10.02
C GLU A 85 15.48 -7.14 -9.77
N GLU A 86 16.58 -7.03 -9.03
CA GLU A 86 17.41 -8.18 -8.60
C GLU A 86 16.63 -9.18 -7.73
N LYS A 87 15.56 -8.73 -7.08
CA LYS A 87 14.62 -9.59 -6.32
C LYS A 87 13.38 -10.02 -7.13
N GLY A 88 13.33 -9.70 -8.41
CA GLY A 88 12.24 -10.10 -9.30
C GLY A 88 10.99 -9.22 -9.25
N PHE A 89 11.07 -8.03 -8.65
CA PHE A 89 9.98 -7.06 -8.71
C PHE A 89 10.00 -6.28 -10.01
N LYS A 90 8.81 -6.02 -10.58
CA LYS A 90 8.66 -5.08 -11.71
C LYS A 90 8.60 -3.67 -11.17
N VAL A 91 9.53 -2.81 -11.59
CA VAL A 91 9.58 -1.42 -11.15
C VAL A 91 8.86 -0.52 -12.16
N GLU A 92 7.91 0.24 -11.68
CA GLU A 92 7.14 1.20 -12.47
C GLU A 92 6.63 2.34 -11.55
N GLY A 93 6.10 3.39 -12.16
CA GLY A 93 5.51 4.53 -11.45
C GLY A 93 6.33 5.82 -11.57
N SER A 94 5.77 6.89 -11.01
CA SER A 94 6.40 8.21 -10.95
C SER A 94 6.06 8.91 -9.65
N ALA A 95 7.00 9.67 -9.12
CA ALA A 95 6.85 10.40 -7.88
C ALA A 95 5.78 11.50 -7.97
N ARG A 96 4.95 11.60 -6.93
CA ARG A 96 3.99 12.69 -6.76
C ARG A 96 3.99 13.21 -5.31
N PRO A 97 3.70 14.49 -5.09
CA PRO A 97 3.47 14.99 -3.73
C PRO A 97 2.15 14.46 -3.17
N ILE A 98 2.08 14.32 -1.84
CA ILE A 98 0.82 14.07 -1.16
C ILE A 98 -0.07 15.33 -1.24
N HIS A 99 -1.37 15.11 -1.39
CA HIS A 99 -2.37 16.17 -1.42
C HIS A 99 -3.36 16.00 -0.24
N PRO A 100 -3.90 17.07 0.36
CA PRO A 100 -4.90 16.95 1.45
C PRO A 100 -6.10 16.05 1.10
N ASN A 101 -6.49 16.01 -0.18
CA ASN A 101 -7.56 15.13 -0.64
C ASN A 101 -7.21 13.64 -0.53
N ASP A 102 -5.94 13.26 -0.53
CA ASP A 102 -5.51 11.86 -0.31
C ASP A 102 -5.97 11.36 1.06
N LEU A 103 -6.00 12.25 2.08
CA LEU A 103 -6.50 11.91 3.40
C LEU A 103 -8.00 11.58 3.40
N ILE A 104 -8.75 12.06 2.44
CA ILE A 104 -10.17 11.74 2.27
C ILE A 104 -10.33 10.46 1.45
N THR A 105 -9.55 10.34 0.37
CA THR A 105 -9.69 9.30 -0.64
C THR A 105 -9.22 7.93 -0.17
N PHE A 106 -8.07 7.87 0.54
CA PHE A 106 -7.48 6.60 0.97
C PHE A 106 -8.03 6.15 2.33
N ASP A 107 -8.22 4.84 2.50
CA ASP A 107 -8.71 4.20 3.72
C ASP A 107 -7.59 4.01 4.75
N LEU A 108 -6.36 3.83 4.28
CA LEU A 108 -5.16 3.66 5.09
C LEU A 108 -3.99 4.42 4.49
N ILE A 109 -3.32 5.23 5.30
CA ILE A 109 -2.13 6.00 4.92
C ILE A 109 -0.97 5.55 5.78
N ILE A 110 0.09 5.07 5.16
CA ILE A 110 1.22 4.42 5.84
C ILE A 110 2.48 5.23 5.62
N THR A 111 3.08 5.70 6.71
CA THR A 111 4.24 6.60 6.71
C THR A 111 5.51 5.84 7.09
N MET A 112 6.65 6.20 6.49
CA MET A 112 7.91 5.46 6.63
C MET A 112 8.69 5.82 7.90
N ASP A 113 8.53 7.06 8.39
CA ASP A 113 9.18 7.56 9.61
C ASP A 113 8.32 8.58 10.36
N GLU A 114 8.78 9.03 11.51
CA GLU A 114 8.07 9.97 12.38
C GLU A 114 7.92 11.35 11.73
N THR A 115 8.88 11.77 10.90
CA THR A 115 8.80 13.05 10.18
C THR A 115 7.67 13.00 9.16
N ASN A 116 7.61 11.92 8.36
CA ASN A 116 6.52 11.73 7.40
C ASN A 116 5.16 11.64 8.12
N LEU A 117 5.10 10.96 9.27
CA LEU A 117 3.88 10.86 10.08
C LEU A 117 3.40 12.24 10.53
N ALA A 118 4.32 13.07 11.05
CA ALA A 118 3.99 14.43 11.49
C ALA A 118 3.55 15.32 10.32
N ASP A 119 4.24 15.24 9.17
CA ASP A 119 3.93 16.01 7.97
C ASP A 119 2.53 15.67 7.43
N VAL A 120 2.21 14.38 7.32
CA VAL A 120 0.89 13.92 6.85
C VAL A 120 -0.22 14.35 7.81
N LYS A 121 -0.01 14.22 9.13
CA LYS A 121 -1.00 14.68 10.13
C LYS A 121 -1.27 16.18 10.07
N ARG A 122 -0.27 17.00 9.73
CA ARG A 122 -0.45 18.45 9.56
C ARG A 122 -1.39 18.84 8.42
N LEU A 123 -1.61 17.94 7.44
CA LEU A 123 -2.59 18.17 6.38
C LEU A 123 -4.05 18.09 6.87
N ASP A 124 -4.29 17.48 8.03
CA ASP A 124 -5.61 17.46 8.69
C ASP A 124 -5.54 18.19 10.04
N ALA A 125 -5.77 19.50 9.99
CA ALA A 125 -5.80 20.35 11.18
C ALA A 125 -6.90 19.96 12.18
N THR A 126 -7.91 19.19 11.77
CA THR A 126 -9.03 18.76 12.63
C THR A 126 -8.71 17.51 13.44
N GLY A 127 -7.73 16.72 13.03
CA GLY A 127 -7.36 15.45 13.62
C GLY A 127 -8.34 14.30 13.36
N LYS A 128 -9.46 14.55 12.67
CA LYS A 128 -10.52 13.54 12.44
C LYS A 128 -10.05 12.35 11.61
N LEU A 129 -9.06 12.57 10.73
CA LEU A 129 -8.54 11.57 9.82
C LEU A 129 -7.28 10.87 10.35
N HIS A 130 -6.76 11.27 11.52
CA HIS A 130 -5.51 10.73 12.08
C HIS A 130 -5.58 9.23 12.39
N SER A 131 -6.79 8.69 12.63
CA SER A 131 -6.97 7.26 12.94
C SER A 131 -6.55 6.33 11.82
N LYS A 132 -6.53 6.80 10.56
CA LYS A 132 -6.11 6.02 9.39
C LYS A 132 -4.67 6.27 8.96
N ILE A 133 -3.93 7.15 9.65
CA ILE A 133 -2.51 7.42 9.39
C ILE A 133 -1.69 6.57 10.36
N ARG A 134 -0.88 5.64 9.84
CA ARG A 134 -0.15 4.65 10.63
C ARG A 134 1.33 4.60 10.24
N PRO A 135 2.25 4.42 11.19
CA PRO A 135 3.65 4.15 10.86
C PRO A 135 3.79 2.73 10.27
N PHE A 136 4.60 2.58 9.23
CA PHE A 136 4.84 1.32 8.54
C PHE A 136 5.31 0.21 9.48
N VAL A 137 6.25 0.53 10.37
CA VAL A 137 6.86 -0.43 11.29
C VAL A 137 5.88 -1.05 12.29
N SER A 138 4.70 -0.44 12.49
CA SER A 138 3.65 -1.04 13.33
C SER A 138 3.05 -2.33 12.75
N TYR A 139 3.37 -2.66 11.51
CA TYR A 139 2.93 -3.88 10.82
C TYR A 139 4.02 -4.93 10.71
N CYS A 140 5.29 -4.59 11.00
CA CYS A 140 6.40 -5.53 10.97
C CYS A 140 6.26 -6.57 12.10
N GLN A 141 6.59 -7.83 11.78
CA GLN A 141 6.53 -8.95 12.73
C GLN A 141 7.93 -9.49 13.06
N ASP A 142 8.81 -9.52 12.07
CA ASP A 142 10.16 -10.07 12.17
C ASP A 142 11.22 -8.98 12.38
N HIS A 143 10.90 -7.72 12.09
CA HIS A 143 11.79 -6.57 12.24
C HIS A 143 11.36 -5.69 13.40
N ILE A 144 12.35 -5.27 14.21
CA ILE A 144 12.17 -4.41 15.40
C ILE A 144 12.58 -2.96 15.16
N ASP A 145 12.77 -2.57 13.91
CA ASP A 145 13.13 -1.20 13.54
C ASP A 145 12.05 -0.22 14.01
N LEU A 146 12.48 0.93 14.53
CA LEU A 146 11.56 1.99 14.97
C LEU A 146 10.99 2.82 13.80
N ARG A 147 11.61 2.72 12.62
CA ARG A 147 11.22 3.39 11.38
C ARG A 147 11.78 2.65 10.17
N VAL A 148 11.25 2.92 8.98
CA VAL A 148 11.89 2.53 7.72
C VAL A 148 13.03 3.52 7.44
N PRO A 149 14.32 3.08 7.54
CA PRO A 149 15.44 3.99 7.38
C PRO A 149 15.51 4.55 5.95
N ASP A 150 16.08 5.74 5.78
CA ASP A 150 16.30 6.30 4.46
C ASP A 150 17.57 5.70 3.83
N PRO A 151 17.46 4.90 2.73
CA PRO A 151 18.60 4.24 2.13
C PRO A 151 19.44 5.17 1.28
N TYR A 152 18.99 6.40 1.03
CA TYR A 152 19.59 7.32 0.06
C TYR A 152 21.10 7.50 0.25
N TYR A 153 21.57 7.50 1.50
CA TYR A 153 22.99 7.64 1.87
C TYR A 153 23.65 6.33 2.30
N GLY A 154 22.92 5.21 2.32
CA GLY A 154 23.35 3.95 2.96
C GLY A 154 24.02 2.91 2.05
N GLY A 155 24.25 3.21 0.77
CA GLY A 155 24.78 2.22 -0.19
C GLY A 155 23.86 1.02 -0.43
N GLN A 156 24.34 -0.01 -1.15
CA GLN A 156 23.53 -1.17 -1.56
C GLN A 156 22.92 -1.92 -0.37
N LEU A 157 23.68 -2.13 0.69
CA LEU A 157 23.17 -2.83 1.89
C LEU A 157 22.00 -2.11 2.56
N GLY A 158 21.95 -0.77 2.45
CA GLY A 158 20.82 0.03 2.95
C GLY A 158 19.54 -0.22 2.15
N PHE A 159 19.65 -0.32 0.82
CA PHE A 159 18.50 -0.64 -0.03
C PHE A 159 17.98 -2.06 0.23
N ASP A 160 18.89 -3.05 0.36
CA ASP A 160 18.52 -4.44 0.65
C ASP A 160 17.84 -4.57 2.01
N HIS A 161 18.33 -3.85 3.03
CA HIS A 161 17.70 -3.82 4.35
C HIS A 161 16.28 -3.25 4.28
N VAL A 162 16.10 -2.11 3.61
CA VAL A 162 14.78 -1.49 3.43
C VAL A 162 13.83 -2.45 2.73
N ILE A 163 14.23 -3.13 1.65
CA ILE A 163 13.36 -4.06 0.93
C ILE A 163 12.91 -5.20 1.84
N ARG A 164 13.81 -5.83 2.63
CA ARG A 164 13.43 -6.89 3.57
C ARG A 164 12.40 -6.40 4.61
N LEU A 165 12.61 -5.21 5.14
CA LEU A 165 11.68 -4.59 6.09
C LEU A 165 10.33 -4.30 5.43
N LEU A 166 10.32 -3.86 4.17
CA LEU A 166 9.09 -3.66 3.40
C LEU A 166 8.36 -4.98 3.10
N GLU A 167 9.08 -6.05 2.80
CA GLU A 167 8.49 -7.38 2.60
C GLU A 167 7.76 -7.87 3.86
N ASP A 168 8.37 -7.70 5.04
CA ASP A 168 7.78 -8.06 6.34
C ASP A 168 6.55 -7.20 6.67
N GLY A 169 6.69 -5.88 6.65
CA GLY A 169 5.58 -4.98 6.99
C GLY A 169 4.40 -5.08 6.03
N CYS A 170 4.64 -5.22 4.72
CA CYS A 170 3.58 -5.44 3.73
C CYS A 170 2.80 -6.73 3.99
N LYS A 171 3.50 -7.82 4.37
CA LYS A 171 2.86 -9.08 4.78
C LYS A 171 1.98 -8.88 6.02
N GLY A 172 2.46 -8.11 7.00
CA GLY A 172 1.68 -7.77 8.20
C GLY A 172 0.46 -6.91 7.90
N ILE A 173 0.56 -5.94 6.97
CA ILE A 173 -0.58 -5.15 6.50
C ILE A 173 -1.63 -6.07 5.87
N LEU A 174 -1.23 -6.93 4.93
CA LEU A 174 -2.14 -7.85 4.24
C LEU A 174 -2.85 -8.78 5.24
N ALA A 175 -2.13 -9.37 6.19
CA ALA A 175 -2.70 -10.22 7.23
C ALA A 175 -3.68 -9.48 8.17
N THR A 176 -3.45 -8.19 8.44
CA THR A 176 -4.36 -7.36 9.25
C THR A 176 -5.67 -7.10 8.52
N LEU A 177 -5.64 -6.96 7.19
CA LEU A 177 -6.80 -6.70 6.35
C LEU A 177 -7.59 -7.96 5.97
N GLU A 178 -7.02 -9.15 6.16
CA GLU A 178 -7.72 -10.44 6.00
C GLU A 178 -8.70 -10.74 7.15
N ARG A 179 -8.50 -10.13 8.31
CA ARG A 179 -9.25 -10.42 9.55
C ARG A 179 -10.48 -9.55 9.76
N LYS A 180 -10.83 -8.70 8.79
CA LYS A 180 -12.04 -7.87 8.83
C LYS A 180 -13.15 -8.44 7.96
#